data_6eae9f9a8b4ad60a3fa9723b28871c03
#
_entry.id   6eae9f9a8b4ad60a3fa9723b28871c03
#
_cell.length_a   1.000
_cell.length_b   1.000
_cell.length_c   1.000
_cell.angle_alpha   90.00
_cell.angle_beta   90.00
_cell.angle_gamma   90.00
#
_symmetry.space_group_name_H-M   'P 1'
#
loop_
_entity.id
_entity.type
_entity.pdbx_description
1 polymer ?
#
loop_
_entity_poly.entity_id
_entity_poly.type
_entity_poly.pdbx_seq_one_letter_code
_entity_poly.pdbx_strand_id
1 'polypeptide(L)'
;TFSANAIAKFLKSEGRSLSVEAVYNYLNWLEKAFVIYRCQRYDLQGKSVLKTQEKFYLADASLKYCIMGFNPKSIAAMLENIVYFELRRRGYEVYIGKNETKEIDFVAVQRDERIYVQVCRRLPEESDREVANLLEIKDHYPKYVVTLDELAAGNINGVKIVHLADFLLSDTY
;
A
#
# COMPACT_ATOMS: atom_id res chain seq x y z
N THR A 1 6.37 5.25 5.31
CA THR A 1 6.90 5.58 3.96
C THR A 1 8.34 6.02 4.11
N PHE A 2 9.26 5.37 3.43
CA PHE A 2 10.68 5.72 3.47
C PHE A 2 11.02 6.49 2.19
N SER A 3 11.53 7.72 2.33
CA SER A 3 12.16 8.44 1.22
C SER A 3 13.66 8.09 1.17
N ALA A 4 14.30 8.26 0.01
CA ALA A 4 15.74 8.05 -0.11
C ALA A 4 16.54 8.93 0.88
N ASN A 5 16.03 10.14 1.17
CA ASN A 5 16.60 11.02 2.22
C ASN A 5 16.49 10.40 3.62
N ALA A 6 15.37 9.77 3.96
CA ALA A 6 15.18 9.12 5.25
C ALA A 6 16.12 7.91 5.39
N ILE A 7 16.26 7.12 4.32
CA ILE A 7 17.19 5.98 4.28
C ILE A 7 18.63 6.46 4.45
N ALA A 8 19.05 7.50 3.73
CA ALA A 8 20.42 8.05 3.83
C ALA A 8 20.70 8.59 5.25
N LYS A 9 19.73 9.28 5.87
CA LYS A 9 19.85 9.74 7.26
C LYS A 9 19.96 8.59 8.26
N PHE A 10 19.13 7.54 8.09
CA PHE A 10 19.19 6.35 8.93
C PHE A 10 20.54 5.65 8.80
N LEU A 11 21.03 5.41 7.59
CA LEU A 11 22.34 4.79 7.37
C LEU A 11 23.47 5.61 7.99
N LYS A 12 23.37 6.95 7.92
CA LYS A 12 24.36 7.83 8.57
C LYS A 12 24.31 7.68 10.10
N SER A 13 23.15 7.53 10.73
CA SER A 13 23.04 7.27 12.17
C SER A 13 23.62 5.92 12.59
N GLU A 14 23.62 4.93 11.68
CA GLU A 14 24.25 3.62 11.86
C GLU A 14 25.76 3.59 11.50
N GLY A 15 26.39 4.75 11.31
CA GLY A 15 27.80 4.86 10.97
C GLY A 15 28.12 4.53 9.51
N ARG A 16 27.14 4.38 8.63
CA ARG A 16 27.26 4.12 7.20
C ARG A 16 26.87 5.36 6.41
N SER A 17 27.86 6.08 5.86
CA SER A 17 27.56 7.28 5.07
C SER A 17 27.33 6.92 3.60
N LEU A 18 26.08 7.08 3.15
CA LEU A 18 25.72 7.03 1.73
C LEU A 18 25.09 8.35 1.31
N SER A 19 25.43 8.82 0.10
CA SER A 19 24.71 9.95 -0.49
C SER A 19 23.28 9.56 -0.87
N VAL A 20 22.38 10.54 -0.92
CA VAL A 20 21.01 10.32 -1.37
C VAL A 20 20.97 9.76 -2.79
N GLU A 21 21.87 10.20 -3.65
CA GLU A 21 22.03 9.70 -5.01
C GLU A 21 22.42 8.21 -5.04
N ALA A 22 23.35 7.79 -4.18
CA ALA A 22 23.71 6.38 -4.06
C ALA A 22 22.53 5.53 -3.60
N VAL A 23 21.71 6.02 -2.67
CA VAL A 23 20.49 5.33 -2.25
C VAL A 23 19.52 5.17 -3.42
N TYR A 24 19.29 6.21 -4.23
CA TYR A 24 18.45 6.11 -5.43
C TYR A 24 19.00 5.10 -6.44
N ASN A 25 20.31 5.05 -6.63
CA ASN A 25 20.95 4.07 -7.53
C ASN A 25 20.71 2.63 -7.04
N TYR A 26 20.87 2.35 -5.74
CA TYR A 26 20.55 1.03 -5.16
C TYR A 26 19.09 0.66 -5.34
N LEU A 27 18.17 1.58 -5.05
CA LEU A 27 16.74 1.33 -5.26
C LEU A 27 16.42 1.04 -6.73
N ASN A 28 17.02 1.78 -7.67
CA ASN A 28 16.83 1.54 -9.10
C ASN A 28 17.39 0.16 -9.54
N TRP A 29 18.51 -0.27 -8.98
CA TRP A 29 19.09 -1.59 -9.30
C TRP A 29 18.20 -2.73 -8.74
N LEU A 30 17.70 -2.58 -7.52
CA LEU A 30 16.77 -3.55 -6.94
C LEU A 30 15.45 -3.61 -7.72
N GLU A 31 14.96 -2.48 -8.21
CA GLU A 31 13.77 -2.40 -9.07
C GLU A 31 14.02 -3.08 -10.43
N LYS A 32 15.15 -2.82 -11.08
CA LYS A 32 15.57 -3.50 -12.33
C LYS A 32 15.78 -5.00 -12.16
N ALA A 33 16.21 -5.43 -10.98
CA ALA A 33 16.36 -6.84 -10.63
C ALA A 33 15.05 -7.50 -10.19
N PHE A 34 13.92 -6.77 -10.24
CA PHE A 34 12.60 -7.24 -9.80
C PHE A 34 12.54 -7.69 -8.33
N VAL A 35 13.44 -7.20 -7.48
CA VAL A 35 13.44 -7.46 -6.04
C VAL A 35 12.43 -6.59 -5.32
N ILE A 36 12.30 -5.32 -5.78
CA ILE A 36 11.32 -4.38 -5.28
C ILE A 36 10.50 -3.77 -6.42
N TYR A 37 9.31 -3.29 -6.06
CA TYR A 37 8.41 -2.59 -6.97
C TYR A 37 8.06 -1.24 -6.39
N ARG A 38 8.25 -0.20 -7.18
CA ARG A 38 7.93 1.18 -6.82
C ARG A 38 6.45 1.44 -6.99
N CYS A 39 5.83 2.01 -5.98
CA CYS A 39 4.46 2.48 -6.02
C CYS A 39 4.44 3.99 -5.77
N GLN A 40 4.06 4.74 -6.77
CA GLN A 40 3.99 6.21 -6.71
C GLN A 40 2.75 6.67 -5.95
N ARG A 41 2.75 7.93 -5.54
CA ARG A 41 1.57 8.55 -4.93
C ARG A 41 0.70 9.21 -5.98
N TYR A 42 -0.61 9.13 -5.75
CA TYR A 42 -1.63 9.82 -6.52
C TYR A 42 -2.37 10.80 -5.62
N ASP A 43 -2.34 12.07 -5.97
CA ASP A 43 -3.12 13.10 -5.30
C ASP A 43 -4.55 13.07 -5.81
N LEU A 44 -5.49 12.70 -4.94
CA LEU A 44 -6.90 12.57 -5.30
C LEU A 44 -7.56 13.91 -5.61
N GLN A 45 -7.12 14.99 -4.98
CA GLN A 45 -7.64 16.33 -5.23
C GLN A 45 -7.02 16.95 -6.49
N GLY A 46 -5.71 16.94 -6.59
CA GLY A 46 -4.97 17.44 -7.75
C GLY A 46 -5.04 16.52 -8.97
N LYS A 47 -5.61 15.31 -8.84
CA LYS A 47 -5.73 14.28 -9.89
C LYS A 47 -4.43 14.05 -10.65
N SER A 48 -3.32 13.97 -9.92
CA SER A 48 -1.98 13.87 -10.50
C SER A 48 -1.08 12.92 -9.72
N VAL A 49 -0.17 12.27 -10.46
CA VAL A 49 0.87 11.42 -9.87
C VAL A 49 1.96 12.30 -9.28
N LEU A 50 2.31 12.07 -8.01
CA LEU A 50 3.35 12.81 -7.32
C LEU A 50 4.71 12.14 -7.53
N LYS A 51 5.74 12.95 -7.77
CA LYS A 51 7.12 12.49 -8.00
C LYS A 51 7.89 12.12 -6.72
N THR A 52 7.29 12.32 -5.56
CA THR A 52 7.97 12.14 -4.26
C THR A 52 7.15 11.28 -3.32
N GLN A 53 7.83 10.73 -2.30
CA GLN A 53 7.20 9.93 -1.23
C GLN A 53 6.59 8.60 -1.72
N GLU A 54 7.24 7.96 -2.69
CA GLU A 54 6.87 6.62 -3.12
C GLU A 54 7.01 5.57 -1.99
N LYS A 55 6.26 4.48 -2.07
CA LYS A 55 6.50 3.24 -1.30
C LYS A 55 7.17 2.20 -2.20
N PHE A 56 7.85 1.24 -1.56
CA PHE A 56 8.43 0.10 -2.24
C PHE A 56 7.88 -1.19 -1.65
N TYR A 57 7.45 -2.09 -2.51
CA TYR A 57 6.92 -3.41 -2.17
C TYR A 57 7.92 -4.49 -2.60
N LEU A 58 8.12 -5.51 -1.75
CA LEU A 58 9.03 -6.63 -2.05
C LEU A 58 8.34 -7.63 -2.97
N ALA A 59 9.02 -8.06 -4.03
CA ALA A 59 8.51 -9.11 -4.92
C ALA A 59 8.16 -10.39 -4.17
N ASP A 60 8.98 -10.73 -3.19
CA ASP A 60 8.77 -11.85 -2.29
C ASP A 60 8.93 -11.36 -0.84
N ALA A 61 7.83 -11.38 -0.11
CA ALA A 61 7.80 -10.97 1.28
C ALA A 61 8.62 -11.89 2.21
N SER A 62 8.94 -13.11 1.78
CA SER A 62 9.81 -14.03 2.53
C SER A 62 11.24 -13.50 2.65
N LEU A 63 11.71 -12.72 1.68
CA LEU A 63 13.02 -12.06 1.75
C LEU A 63 13.19 -11.22 3.01
N LYS A 64 12.13 -10.52 3.43
CA LYS A 64 12.14 -9.74 4.66
C LYS A 64 12.35 -10.64 5.88
N TYR A 65 11.66 -11.77 5.93
CA TYR A 65 11.76 -12.68 7.07
C TYR A 65 13.09 -13.42 7.09
N CYS A 66 13.66 -13.78 5.93
CA CYS A 66 14.99 -14.37 5.86
C CYS A 66 16.07 -13.42 6.39
N ILE A 67 15.96 -12.11 6.13
CA ILE A 67 16.99 -11.13 6.50
C ILE A 67 16.78 -10.61 7.93
N MET A 68 15.53 -10.32 8.30
CA MET A 68 15.18 -9.59 9.53
C MET A 68 14.53 -10.46 10.62
N GLY A 69 14.22 -11.70 10.30
CA GLY A 69 13.41 -12.57 11.16
C GLY A 69 11.92 -12.18 11.18
N PHE A 70 11.11 -13.05 11.81
CA PHE A 70 9.68 -12.81 11.94
C PHE A 70 9.40 -11.75 13.02
N ASN A 71 8.58 -10.77 12.69
CA ASN A 71 8.11 -9.75 13.62
C ASN A 71 6.59 -9.57 13.46
N PRO A 72 5.78 -9.87 14.49
CA PRO A 72 4.31 -9.71 14.43
C PRO A 72 3.85 -8.28 14.11
N LYS A 73 4.63 -7.25 14.44
CA LYS A 73 4.34 -5.84 14.10
C LYS A 73 4.41 -5.56 12.60
N SER A 74 5.03 -6.45 11.83
CA SER A 74 5.16 -6.30 10.38
C SER A 74 4.02 -6.93 9.58
N ILE A 75 3.04 -7.55 10.24
CA ILE A 75 1.92 -8.22 9.56
C ILE A 75 1.13 -7.23 8.70
N ALA A 76 0.82 -6.03 9.18
CA ALA A 76 0.10 -5.03 8.40
C ALA A 76 0.82 -4.68 7.09
N ALA A 77 2.14 -4.44 7.16
CA ALA A 77 2.94 -4.17 5.96
C ALA A 77 3.01 -5.38 5.01
N MET A 78 2.93 -6.61 5.54
CA MET A 78 2.83 -7.82 4.73
C MET A 78 1.49 -7.89 3.99
N LEU A 79 0.39 -7.57 4.67
CA LEU A 79 -0.93 -7.54 4.05
C LEU A 79 -1.00 -6.52 2.91
N GLU A 80 -0.48 -5.31 3.14
CA GLU A 80 -0.35 -4.30 2.08
C GLU A 80 0.44 -4.86 0.89
N ASN A 81 1.55 -5.55 1.15
CA ASN A 81 2.38 -6.14 0.09
C ASN A 81 1.62 -7.18 -0.74
N ILE A 82 0.85 -8.06 -0.09
CA ILE A 82 0.01 -9.07 -0.76
C ILE A 82 -1.06 -8.40 -1.62
N VAL A 83 -1.79 -7.44 -1.05
CA VAL A 83 -2.86 -6.72 -1.76
C VAL A 83 -2.31 -5.93 -2.94
N TYR A 84 -1.13 -5.29 -2.79
CA TYR A 84 -0.45 -4.60 -3.89
C TYR A 84 -0.23 -5.52 -5.09
N PHE A 85 0.35 -6.71 -4.86
CA PHE A 85 0.62 -7.65 -5.94
C PHE A 85 -0.65 -8.26 -6.52
N GLU A 86 -1.67 -8.49 -5.72
CA GLU A 86 -2.95 -8.96 -6.22
C GLU A 86 -3.59 -7.95 -7.17
N LEU A 87 -3.63 -6.67 -6.81
CA LEU A 87 -4.12 -5.62 -7.69
C LEU A 87 -3.30 -5.55 -8.99
N ARG A 88 -1.96 -5.64 -8.90
CA ARG A 88 -1.08 -5.69 -10.07
C ARG A 88 -1.32 -6.92 -10.94
N ARG A 89 -1.51 -8.10 -10.33
CA ARG A 89 -1.81 -9.35 -11.04
C ARG A 89 -3.09 -9.24 -11.86
N ARG A 90 -4.07 -8.49 -11.37
CA ARG A 90 -5.33 -8.23 -12.07
C ARG A 90 -5.23 -7.14 -13.13
N GLY A 91 -4.06 -6.57 -13.34
CA GLY A 91 -3.81 -5.59 -14.39
C GLY A 91 -4.09 -4.14 -14.00
N TYR A 92 -4.29 -3.86 -12.71
CA TYR A 92 -4.42 -2.47 -12.27
C TYR A 92 -3.06 -1.75 -12.26
N GLU A 93 -3.08 -0.49 -12.62
CA GLU A 93 -2.06 0.47 -12.21
C GLU A 93 -2.34 0.88 -10.77
N VAL A 94 -1.36 0.67 -9.88
CA VAL A 94 -1.56 0.83 -8.43
C VAL A 94 -0.74 2.01 -7.92
N TYR A 95 -1.39 2.87 -7.17
CA TYR A 95 -0.83 4.06 -6.55
C TYR A 95 -1.16 4.10 -5.06
N ILE A 96 -0.35 4.82 -4.29
CA ILE A 96 -0.70 5.23 -2.92
C ILE A 96 -1.59 6.46 -3.01
N GLY A 97 -2.79 6.41 -2.46
CA GLY A 97 -3.69 7.56 -2.46
C GLY A 97 -3.28 8.61 -1.44
N LYS A 98 -3.34 9.87 -1.85
CA LYS A 98 -3.23 11.02 -0.96
C LYS A 98 -4.51 11.83 -1.05
N ASN A 99 -5.25 11.94 0.07
CA ASN A 99 -6.41 12.80 0.20
C ASN A 99 -6.13 13.84 1.28
N GLU A 100 -5.74 15.05 0.87
CA GLU A 100 -5.22 16.10 1.75
C GLU A 100 -4.01 15.64 2.58
N THR A 101 -4.22 15.43 3.90
CA THR A 101 -3.19 14.93 4.83
C THR A 101 -3.30 13.44 5.07
N LYS A 102 -4.36 12.79 4.57
CA LYS A 102 -4.65 11.37 4.80
C LYS A 102 -4.09 10.51 3.69
N GLU A 103 -3.69 9.31 4.04
CA GLU A 103 -3.22 8.29 3.12
C GLU A 103 -4.32 7.26 2.90
N ILE A 104 -4.53 6.86 1.66
CA ILE A 104 -5.26 5.67 1.26
C ILE A 104 -4.23 4.67 0.76
N ASP A 105 -4.26 3.45 1.27
CA ASP A 105 -3.22 2.47 0.95
C ASP A 105 -3.10 2.25 -0.54
N PHE A 106 -4.23 2.08 -1.26
CA PHE A 106 -4.19 1.93 -2.70
C PHE A 106 -5.31 2.66 -3.42
N VAL A 107 -4.92 3.29 -4.52
CA VAL A 107 -5.78 3.73 -5.61
C VAL A 107 -5.39 2.87 -6.81
N ALA A 108 -6.26 1.95 -7.20
CA ALA A 108 -6.01 1.05 -8.32
C ALA A 108 -6.86 1.46 -9.52
N VAL A 109 -6.22 1.66 -10.66
CA VAL A 109 -6.84 2.19 -11.88
C VAL A 109 -6.63 1.19 -13.02
N GLN A 110 -7.69 0.89 -13.75
CA GLN A 110 -7.63 0.07 -14.95
C GLN A 110 -8.61 0.62 -15.99
N ARG A 111 -8.10 1.16 -17.10
CA ARG A 111 -8.90 1.87 -18.12
C ARG A 111 -9.71 3.01 -17.49
N ASP A 112 -11.04 2.92 -17.54
CA ASP A 112 -11.97 3.89 -16.97
C ASP A 112 -12.45 3.50 -15.55
N GLU A 113 -12.01 2.37 -15.04
CA GLU A 113 -12.36 1.86 -13.72
C GLU A 113 -11.33 2.28 -12.68
N ARG A 114 -11.82 2.53 -11.49
CA ARG A 114 -11.00 2.84 -10.31
C ARG A 114 -11.60 2.17 -9.09
N ILE A 115 -10.73 1.67 -8.22
CA ILE A 115 -11.12 1.22 -6.89
C ILE A 115 -10.19 1.82 -5.84
N TYR A 116 -10.71 1.97 -4.62
CA TYR A 116 -9.95 2.40 -3.46
C TYR A 116 -9.86 1.24 -2.48
N VAL A 117 -8.68 0.97 -1.97
CA VAL A 117 -8.46 -0.13 -1.05
C VAL A 117 -7.66 0.34 0.15
N GLN A 118 -8.19 0.07 1.33
CA GLN A 118 -7.51 0.21 2.61
C GLN A 118 -7.22 -1.19 3.16
N VAL A 119 -6.09 -1.36 3.83
CA VAL A 119 -5.66 -2.67 4.33
C VAL A 119 -5.40 -2.58 5.83
N CYS A 120 -6.05 -3.43 6.61
CA CYS A 120 -5.81 -3.50 8.04
C CYS A 120 -5.80 -4.95 8.55
N ARG A 121 -5.11 -5.18 9.66
CA ARG A 121 -5.10 -6.50 10.28
C ARG A 121 -6.45 -6.84 10.93
N ARG A 122 -7.02 -5.88 11.63
CA ARG A 122 -8.34 -5.94 12.27
C ARG A 122 -9.04 -4.61 12.11
N LEU A 123 -10.33 -4.65 11.96
CA LEU A 123 -11.14 -3.44 12.04
C LEU A 123 -11.37 -3.13 13.53
N PRO A 124 -10.92 -1.96 14.03
CA PRO A 124 -11.18 -1.58 15.42
C PRO A 124 -12.67 -1.38 15.64
N GLU A 125 -13.21 -1.93 16.73
CA GLU A 125 -14.64 -1.83 17.08
C GLU A 125 -15.12 -0.38 17.29
N GLU A 126 -14.23 0.54 17.67
CA GLU A 126 -14.54 1.93 17.99
C GLU A 126 -13.94 2.97 17.02
N SER A 127 -13.12 2.56 16.06
CA SER A 127 -12.51 3.52 15.13
C SER A 127 -12.81 3.16 13.69
N ASP A 128 -13.78 3.84 13.13
CA ASP A 128 -14.08 3.84 11.70
C ASP A 128 -12.97 4.51 10.84
N ARG A 129 -11.76 4.67 11.39
CA ARG A 129 -10.71 5.47 10.74
C ARG A 129 -10.41 4.98 9.32
N GLU A 130 -10.28 3.67 9.15
CA GLU A 130 -9.99 3.05 7.85
C GLU A 130 -11.17 3.24 6.89
N VAL A 131 -12.39 3.12 7.42
CA VAL A 131 -13.62 3.37 6.68
C VAL A 131 -13.83 4.87 6.46
N ALA A 132 -13.61 5.71 7.48
CA ALA A 132 -13.79 7.16 7.41
C ALA A 132 -12.92 7.80 6.32
N ASN A 133 -11.66 7.39 6.19
CA ASN A 133 -10.77 7.90 5.15
C ASN A 133 -11.32 7.62 3.74
N LEU A 134 -11.93 6.46 3.53
CA LEU A 134 -12.55 6.10 2.27
C LEU A 134 -13.87 6.85 2.02
N LEU A 135 -14.68 7.08 3.07
CA LEU A 135 -15.95 7.80 2.99
C LEU A 135 -15.77 9.30 2.66
N GLU A 136 -14.61 9.87 2.98
CA GLU A 136 -14.29 11.26 2.60
C GLU A 136 -14.06 11.43 1.10
N ILE A 137 -13.79 10.35 0.38
CA ILE A 137 -13.65 10.38 -1.08
C ILE A 137 -15.04 10.45 -1.70
N LYS A 138 -15.40 11.65 -2.18
CA LYS A 138 -16.74 11.95 -2.72
C LYS A 138 -16.82 11.60 -4.21
N ASP A 139 -16.69 10.34 -4.53
CA ASP A 139 -16.95 9.81 -5.86
C ASP A 139 -17.71 8.47 -5.79
N HIS A 140 -18.08 7.93 -6.95
CA HIS A 140 -18.90 6.72 -7.06
C HIS A 140 -18.10 5.42 -7.21
N TYR A 141 -16.76 5.51 -7.22
CA TYR A 141 -15.93 4.33 -7.39
C TYR A 141 -15.97 3.39 -6.17
N PRO A 142 -15.87 2.08 -6.39
CA PRO A 142 -15.91 1.10 -5.32
C PRO A 142 -14.80 1.33 -4.28
N LYS A 143 -15.14 1.10 -3.02
CA LYS A 143 -14.27 1.27 -1.86
C LYS A 143 -14.24 0.00 -1.05
N TYR A 144 -13.04 -0.46 -0.71
CA TYR A 144 -12.81 -1.72 0.00
C TYR A 144 -11.93 -1.50 1.23
N VAL A 145 -12.26 -2.20 2.30
CA VAL A 145 -11.33 -2.49 3.40
C VAL A 145 -11.02 -3.98 3.36
N VAL A 146 -9.76 -4.31 3.15
CA VAL A 146 -9.27 -5.70 3.17
C VAL A 146 -8.67 -5.99 4.53
N THR A 147 -9.15 -7.05 5.20
CA THR A 147 -8.77 -7.36 6.58
C THR A 147 -8.54 -8.86 6.80
N LEU A 148 -7.85 -9.23 7.89
CA LEU A 148 -7.79 -10.61 8.40
C LEU A 148 -8.89 -10.91 9.41
N ASP A 149 -9.78 -9.97 9.69
CA ASP A 149 -10.88 -10.17 10.62
C ASP A 149 -12.06 -10.86 9.92
N GLU A 150 -12.24 -12.14 10.21
CA GLU A 150 -13.31 -12.95 9.61
C GLU A 150 -14.72 -12.46 9.98
N LEU A 151 -14.86 -11.84 11.16
CA LEU A 151 -16.15 -11.38 11.67
C LEU A 151 -16.54 -9.99 11.16
N ALA A 152 -15.59 -9.25 10.56
CA ALA A 152 -15.81 -7.89 10.10
C ALA A 152 -16.38 -7.80 8.68
N ALA A 153 -16.52 -8.92 7.96
CA ALA A 153 -17.03 -8.91 6.59
C ALA A 153 -18.44 -8.29 6.50
N GLY A 154 -18.61 -7.37 5.55
CA GLY A 154 -19.88 -6.67 5.38
C GLY A 154 -19.81 -5.40 4.56
N ASN A 155 -20.71 -4.46 4.84
CA ASN A 155 -20.76 -3.15 4.19
C ASN A 155 -21.05 -2.07 5.22
N ILE A 156 -20.21 -1.06 5.26
CA ILE A 156 -20.38 0.13 6.10
C ILE A 156 -20.49 1.35 5.19
N ASN A 157 -21.69 1.91 5.07
CA ASN A 157 -21.97 3.13 4.31
C ASN A 157 -21.46 3.09 2.86
N GLY A 158 -21.53 1.92 2.20
CA GLY A 158 -21.05 1.74 0.83
C GLY A 158 -19.59 1.29 0.70
N VAL A 159 -18.84 1.23 1.79
CA VAL A 159 -17.50 0.63 1.83
C VAL A 159 -17.66 -0.87 2.09
N LYS A 160 -17.16 -1.70 1.18
CA LYS A 160 -17.16 -3.16 1.31
C LYS A 160 -15.99 -3.60 2.20
N ILE A 161 -16.30 -4.36 3.24
CA ILE A 161 -15.30 -4.98 4.12
C ILE A 161 -15.20 -6.44 3.73
N VAL A 162 -13.98 -6.85 3.33
CA VAL A 162 -13.73 -8.17 2.74
C VAL A 162 -12.57 -8.84 3.47
N HIS A 163 -12.72 -10.11 3.80
CA HIS A 163 -11.60 -10.90 4.30
C HIS A 163 -10.55 -11.07 3.19
N LEU A 164 -9.26 -11.06 3.57
CA LEU A 164 -8.15 -11.15 2.61
C LEU A 164 -8.27 -12.36 1.68
N ALA A 165 -8.63 -13.54 2.20
CA ALA A 165 -8.77 -14.74 1.38
C ALA A 165 -9.86 -14.57 0.32
N ASP A 166 -11.01 -14.00 0.68
CA ASP A 166 -12.09 -13.74 -0.27
C ASP A 166 -11.70 -12.70 -1.31
N PHE A 167 -10.96 -11.67 -0.89
CA PHE A 167 -10.41 -10.68 -1.81
C PHE A 167 -9.47 -11.31 -2.84
N LEU A 168 -8.59 -12.23 -2.42
CA LEU A 168 -7.65 -12.92 -3.32
C LEU A 168 -8.33 -13.92 -4.25
N LEU A 169 -9.40 -14.56 -3.81
CA LEU A 169 -10.13 -15.60 -4.56
C LEU A 169 -11.28 -15.06 -5.42
N SER A 170 -11.70 -13.81 -5.21
CA SER A 170 -12.75 -13.19 -6.02
C SER A 170 -12.27 -12.97 -7.47
N ASP A 171 -13.14 -13.24 -8.43
CA ASP A 171 -12.86 -12.98 -9.85
C ASP A 171 -13.15 -11.53 -10.25
N THR A 172 -13.93 -10.81 -9.43
CA THR A 172 -14.37 -9.42 -9.71
C THR A 172 -14.35 -8.58 -8.43
N TYR A 173 -14.15 -7.29 -8.59
CA TYR A 173 -14.27 -6.27 -7.52
C TYR A 173 -15.38 -5.27 -7.81
#